data_7542d4b42746caff59da339ee737ea13
#
_entry.id   7542d4b42746caff59da339ee737ea13
#
_cell.length_a   1.000
_cell.length_b   1.000
_cell.length_c   1.000
_cell.angle_alpha   90.00
_cell.angle_beta   90.00
_cell.angle_gamma   90.00
#
_symmetry.space_group_name_H-M   'P 1'
#
loop_
_entity.id
_entity.type
_entity.pdbx_description
1 polymer ?
#
loop_
_entity_poly.entity_id
_entity_poly.type
_entity_poly.pdbx_seq_one_letter_code
_entity_poly.pdbx_strand_id
1 'polypeptide(L)'
;IEDIIHEVSHAVEHYNREAIYGDGKLQREFIAKRKRLSALLSQKYDVPSDFNINFEYDRAIDDFLYRVVGYDILNQVCVGIFPSAYAATSVSEYWAKGFEELFIGEKTSLKNLCPVLYKKLLGLIKELKDEESGN
;
A
#
# COMPACT_ATOMS: atom_id res chain seq x y z
N ILE A 1 0.44 -19.87 0.69
CA ILE A 1 -0.78 -19.15 0.27
C ILE A 1 -0.55 -17.64 0.23
N GLU A 2 0.03 -17.07 1.27
CA GLU A 2 0.33 -15.64 1.30
C GLU A 2 1.23 -15.21 0.15
N ASP A 3 2.28 -15.98 -0.14
CA ASP A 3 3.21 -15.70 -1.22
C ASP A 3 2.52 -15.74 -2.59
N ILE A 4 1.60 -16.69 -2.78
CA ILE A 4 0.82 -16.81 -4.02
C ILE A 4 -0.10 -15.62 -4.18
N ILE A 5 -0.78 -15.21 -3.13
CA ILE A 5 -1.68 -14.04 -3.15
C ILE A 5 -0.89 -12.77 -3.44
N HIS A 6 0.29 -12.62 -2.85
CA HIS A 6 1.17 -11.49 -3.11
C HIS A 6 1.57 -11.41 -4.59
N GLU A 7 1.97 -12.54 -5.18
CA GLU A 7 2.31 -12.60 -6.61
C GLU A 7 1.11 -12.30 -7.50
N VAL A 8 -0.06 -12.84 -7.15
CA VAL A 8 -1.31 -12.56 -7.89
C VAL A 8 -1.65 -11.08 -7.80
N SER A 9 -1.45 -10.44 -6.64
CA SER A 9 -1.73 -9.01 -6.46
C SER A 9 -0.93 -8.15 -7.43
N HIS A 10 0.34 -8.46 -7.64
CA HIS A 10 1.18 -7.72 -8.58
C HIS A 10 0.81 -7.99 -10.04
N ALA A 11 0.36 -9.21 -10.35
CA ALA A 11 -0.14 -9.52 -11.69
C ALA A 11 -1.42 -8.74 -11.99
N VAL A 12 -2.36 -8.70 -11.05
CA VAL A 12 -3.59 -7.92 -11.18
C VAL A 12 -3.27 -6.43 -11.33
N GLU A 13 -2.34 -5.92 -10.57
CA GLU A 13 -1.86 -4.55 -10.64
C GLU A 13 -1.33 -4.23 -12.04
N HIS A 14 -0.48 -5.09 -12.56
CA HIS A 14 0.15 -4.91 -13.87
C HIS A 14 -0.88 -4.80 -14.99
N TYR A 15 -1.89 -5.66 -14.99
CA TYR A 15 -2.92 -5.70 -16.05
C TYR A 15 -4.03 -4.66 -15.87
N ASN A 16 -4.09 -3.96 -14.73
CA ASN A 16 -5.16 -3.00 -14.41
C ASN A 16 -4.62 -1.64 -13.96
N ARG A 17 -3.44 -1.26 -14.42
CA ARG A 17 -2.75 -0.04 -13.95
C ARG A 17 -3.60 1.22 -14.11
N GLU A 18 -4.28 1.38 -15.22
CA GLU A 18 -5.10 2.56 -15.47
C GLU A 18 -6.29 2.62 -14.51
N ALA A 19 -6.97 1.50 -14.30
CA ALA A 19 -8.10 1.44 -13.37
C ALA A 19 -7.67 1.74 -11.94
N ILE A 20 -6.48 1.28 -11.54
CA ILE A 20 -5.97 1.44 -10.18
C ILE A 20 -5.39 2.84 -9.99
N TYR A 21 -4.53 3.29 -10.88
CA TYR A 21 -3.69 4.48 -10.70
C TYR A 21 -4.08 5.68 -11.55
N GLY A 22 -4.93 5.51 -12.56
CA GLY A 22 -5.19 6.55 -13.55
C GLY A 22 -5.76 7.85 -13.00
N ASP A 23 -6.57 7.79 -11.94
CA ASP A 23 -7.15 8.99 -11.32
C ASP A 23 -6.26 9.60 -10.21
N GLY A 24 -5.17 8.94 -9.85
CA GLY A 24 -4.23 9.42 -8.85
C GLY A 24 -4.71 9.34 -7.40
N LYS A 25 -5.89 8.83 -7.15
CA LYS A 25 -6.49 8.82 -5.80
C LYS A 25 -5.74 7.90 -4.84
N LEU A 26 -5.32 6.71 -5.32
CA LEU A 26 -4.58 5.77 -4.50
C LEU A 26 -3.20 6.33 -4.13
N GLN A 27 -2.51 6.94 -5.09
CA GLN A 27 -1.21 7.57 -4.82
C GLN A 27 -1.34 8.68 -3.78
N ARG A 28 -2.40 9.49 -3.84
CA ARG A 28 -2.63 10.55 -2.87
C ARG A 28 -2.89 9.99 -1.46
N GLU A 29 -3.66 8.91 -1.34
CA GLU A 29 -3.87 8.25 -0.05
C GLU A 29 -2.55 7.75 0.52
N PHE A 30 -1.75 7.08 -0.31
CA PHE A 30 -0.44 6.56 0.08
C PHE A 30 0.49 7.69 0.56
N ILE A 31 0.59 8.78 -0.21
CA ILE A 31 1.46 9.91 0.14
C ILE A 31 0.98 10.61 1.43
N ALA A 32 -0.32 10.72 1.64
CA ALA A 32 -0.85 11.28 2.89
C ALA A 32 -0.38 10.46 4.09
N LYS A 33 -0.37 9.14 3.96
CA LYS A 33 0.15 8.22 4.99
C LYS A 33 1.66 8.36 5.17
N ARG A 34 2.40 8.51 4.07
CA ARG A 34 3.85 8.77 4.12
C ARG A 34 4.17 10.05 4.88
N LYS A 35 3.39 11.10 4.68
CA LYS A 35 3.56 12.37 5.39
C LYS A 35 3.34 12.20 6.90
N ARG A 36 2.34 11.42 7.29
CA ARG A 36 2.10 11.13 8.71
C ARG A 36 3.26 10.34 9.32
N LEU A 37 3.74 9.32 8.60
CA LEU A 37 4.89 8.52 9.03
C LEU A 37 6.15 9.38 9.14
N SER A 38 6.40 10.22 8.15
CA SER A 38 7.54 11.14 8.13
C SER A 38 7.55 12.07 9.35
N ALA A 39 6.39 12.59 9.72
CA ALA A 39 6.27 13.47 10.90
C ALA A 39 6.73 12.76 12.18
N LEU A 40 6.43 11.46 12.29
CA LEU A 40 6.89 10.68 13.45
C LEU A 40 8.38 10.34 13.37
N LEU A 41 8.84 9.89 12.20
CA LEU A 41 10.23 9.47 12.02
C LEU A 41 11.21 10.64 12.10
N SER A 42 10.83 11.84 11.65
CA SER A 42 11.70 13.01 11.64
C SER A 42 12.08 13.51 13.03
N GLN A 43 11.41 13.02 14.07
CA GLN A 43 11.78 13.33 15.46
C GLN A 43 13.12 12.69 15.85
N LYS A 44 13.52 11.60 15.19
CA LYS A 44 14.74 10.84 15.52
C LYS A 44 15.64 10.55 14.32
N TYR A 45 15.15 10.68 13.11
CA TYR A 45 15.88 10.26 11.91
C TYR A 45 15.86 11.38 10.86
N ASP A 46 16.89 11.40 10.02
CA ASP A 46 16.93 12.25 8.83
C ASP A 46 16.16 11.53 7.70
N VAL A 47 14.90 11.91 7.54
CA VAL A 47 14.03 11.30 6.51
C VAL A 47 14.46 11.80 5.13
N PRO A 48 14.61 10.91 4.12
CA PRO A 48 14.94 11.32 2.76
C PRO A 48 13.97 12.38 2.23
N SER A 49 14.50 13.35 1.48
CA SER A 49 13.72 14.51 1.02
C SER A 49 12.55 14.15 0.09
N ASP A 50 12.65 13.04 -0.64
CA ASP A 50 11.61 12.59 -1.56
C ASP A 50 10.62 11.61 -0.93
N PHE A 51 10.77 11.29 0.35
CA PHE A 51 9.92 10.33 1.07
C PHE A 51 8.44 10.71 0.98
N ASN A 52 8.12 11.99 1.01
CA ASN A 52 6.75 12.51 1.01
C ASN A 52 6.19 12.76 -0.40
N ILE A 53 6.96 12.55 -1.45
CA ILE A 53 6.52 12.82 -2.82
C ILE A 53 6.69 11.63 -3.77
N ASN A 54 7.58 10.70 -3.46
CA ASN A 54 7.84 9.55 -4.32
C ASN A 54 7.06 8.32 -3.83
N PHE A 55 6.03 7.93 -4.56
CA PHE A 55 5.20 6.77 -4.23
C PHE A 55 5.69 5.46 -4.87
N GLU A 56 6.64 5.54 -5.81
CA GLU A 56 7.19 4.35 -6.45
C GLU A 56 8.32 3.76 -5.62
N TYR A 57 8.70 2.53 -5.94
CA TYR A 57 9.84 1.91 -5.28
C TYR A 57 11.11 2.75 -5.51
N ASP A 58 11.81 3.00 -4.43
CA ASP A 58 13.07 3.76 -4.45
C ASP A 58 14.02 3.08 -3.47
N ARG A 59 15.20 2.70 -3.96
CA ARG A 59 16.18 1.96 -3.16
C ARG A 59 16.65 2.76 -1.94
N ALA A 60 16.83 4.06 -2.07
CA ALA A 60 17.28 4.89 -0.96
C ALA A 60 16.22 4.96 0.15
N ILE A 61 14.93 5.04 -0.22
CA ILE A 61 13.83 5.01 0.73
C ILE A 61 13.74 3.63 1.40
N ASP A 62 13.84 2.57 0.61
CA ASP A 62 13.81 1.19 1.12
C ASP A 62 14.98 0.95 2.10
N ASP A 63 16.18 1.37 1.75
CA ASP A 63 17.35 1.27 2.63
C ASP A 63 17.17 2.09 3.91
N PHE A 64 16.59 3.29 3.81
CA PHE A 64 16.28 4.10 4.98
C PHE A 64 15.34 3.36 5.93
N LEU A 65 14.25 2.82 5.41
CA LEU A 65 13.26 2.10 6.23
C LEU A 65 13.85 0.82 6.83
N TYR A 66 14.58 0.05 6.03
CA TYR A 66 15.12 -1.24 6.44
C TYR A 66 16.35 -1.12 7.34
N ARG A 67 17.34 -0.30 6.95
CA ARG A 67 18.65 -0.25 7.60
C ARG A 67 18.79 0.84 8.65
N VAL A 68 18.19 2.00 8.43
CA VAL A 68 18.30 3.13 9.35
C VAL A 68 17.27 3.03 10.46
N VAL A 69 15.99 2.92 10.12
CA VAL A 69 14.91 2.80 11.10
C VAL A 69 14.78 1.37 11.61
N GLY A 70 14.62 0.42 10.71
CA GLY A 70 14.44 -0.99 11.02
C GLY A 70 12.98 -1.35 11.25
N TYR A 71 12.60 -2.58 10.86
CA TYR A 71 11.21 -3.02 10.92
C TYR A 71 10.70 -3.25 12.34
N ASP A 72 11.56 -3.46 13.33
CA ASP A 72 11.12 -3.53 14.72
C ASP A 72 10.47 -2.22 15.17
N ILE A 73 11.08 -1.09 14.80
CA ILE A 73 10.54 0.24 15.09
C ILE A 73 9.34 0.53 14.18
N LEU A 74 9.47 0.24 12.87
CA LEU A 74 8.42 0.52 11.91
C LEU A 74 7.12 -0.23 12.22
N ASN A 75 7.22 -1.47 12.68
CA ASN A 75 6.04 -2.26 13.05
C ASN A 75 5.24 -1.60 14.20
N GLN A 76 5.89 -0.79 15.00
CA GLN A 76 5.23 -0.03 16.07
C GLN A 76 4.67 1.30 15.56
N VAL A 77 5.48 2.07 14.82
CA VAL A 77 5.10 3.42 14.37
C VAL A 77 4.05 3.42 13.27
N CYS A 78 4.04 2.38 12.42
CA CYS A 78 3.09 2.28 11.32
C CYS A 78 1.68 1.87 11.74
N VAL A 79 1.49 1.41 12.97
CA VAL A 79 0.16 1.02 13.47
C VAL A 79 -0.78 2.23 13.37
N GLY A 80 -1.94 2.01 12.74
CA GLY A 80 -2.94 3.07 12.54
C GLY A 80 -2.65 4.01 11.36
N ILE A 81 -1.53 3.79 10.64
CA ILE A 81 -1.18 4.57 9.45
C ILE A 81 -1.19 3.67 8.21
N PHE A 82 -0.42 2.59 8.25
CA PHE A 82 -0.33 1.62 7.14
C PHE A 82 -0.85 0.26 7.58
N PRO A 83 -1.34 -0.56 6.64
CA PRO A 83 -1.81 -1.91 6.98
C PRO A 83 -0.66 -2.85 7.39
N SER A 84 0.57 -2.51 7.04
CA SER A 84 1.79 -3.13 7.55
C SER A 84 2.95 -2.17 7.33
N ALA A 85 4.06 -2.40 8.01
CA ALA A 85 5.26 -1.57 7.83
C ALA A 85 5.80 -1.69 6.39
N TYR A 86 5.80 -2.90 5.83
CA TYR A 86 6.31 -3.12 4.47
C TYR A 86 5.47 -2.41 3.41
N ALA A 87 4.17 -2.22 3.66
CA ALA A 87 3.27 -1.49 2.76
C ALA A 87 3.69 -0.02 2.60
N ALA A 88 4.50 0.52 3.50
CA ALA A 88 5.00 1.89 3.41
C ALA A 88 6.13 2.06 2.40
N THR A 89 6.71 0.98 1.86
CA THR A 89 7.87 1.03 0.98
C THR A 89 7.56 1.56 -0.42
N SER A 90 6.36 1.28 -0.92
CA SER A 90 5.90 1.79 -2.23
C SER A 90 4.39 1.63 -2.35
N VAL A 91 3.78 2.37 -3.28
CA VAL A 91 2.35 2.22 -3.55
C VAL A 91 2.03 0.82 -4.07
N SER A 92 2.95 0.18 -4.77
CA SER A 92 2.79 -1.20 -5.25
C SER A 92 2.68 -2.19 -4.09
N GLU A 93 3.50 -2.03 -3.05
CA GLU A 93 3.43 -2.88 -1.85
C GLU A 93 2.20 -2.53 -1.00
N TYR A 94 1.77 -1.28 -1.01
CA TYR A 94 0.52 -0.85 -0.40
C TYR A 94 -0.68 -1.56 -1.05
N TRP A 95 -0.71 -1.59 -2.37
CA TRP A 95 -1.70 -2.33 -3.15
C TRP A 95 -1.68 -3.82 -2.80
N ALA A 96 -0.49 -4.43 -2.80
CA ALA A 96 -0.33 -5.87 -2.52
C ALA A 96 -0.83 -6.23 -1.13
N LYS A 97 -0.54 -5.40 -0.12
CA LYS A 97 -1.01 -5.65 1.24
C LYS A 97 -2.53 -5.51 1.35
N GLY A 98 -3.11 -4.53 0.67
CA GLY A 98 -4.56 -4.38 0.61
C GLY A 98 -5.23 -5.59 -0.03
N PHE A 99 -4.66 -6.07 -1.13
CA PHE A 99 -5.14 -7.26 -1.82
C PHE A 99 -5.11 -8.49 -0.89
N GLU A 100 -4.00 -8.70 -0.18
CA GLU A 100 -3.89 -9.77 0.82
C GLU A 100 -4.96 -9.66 1.89
N GLU A 101 -5.13 -8.50 2.49
CA GLU A 101 -6.09 -8.29 3.57
C GLU A 101 -7.53 -8.53 3.13
N LEU A 102 -7.83 -8.22 1.88
CA LEU A 102 -9.15 -8.45 1.33
C LEU A 102 -9.49 -9.93 1.24
N PHE A 103 -8.51 -10.77 0.90
CA PHE A 103 -8.74 -12.20 0.64
C PHE A 103 -8.50 -13.08 1.86
N ILE A 104 -7.53 -12.76 2.71
CA ILE A 104 -7.13 -13.62 3.84
C ILE A 104 -7.04 -12.90 5.18
N GLY A 105 -7.36 -11.61 5.24
CA GLY A 105 -7.21 -10.79 6.44
C GLY A 105 -8.51 -10.13 6.89
N GLU A 106 -8.37 -8.95 7.49
CA GLU A 106 -9.42 -8.17 8.12
C GLU A 106 -9.97 -7.09 7.20
N LYS A 107 -11.04 -7.40 6.47
CA LYS A 107 -11.69 -6.47 5.52
C LYS A 107 -12.16 -5.17 6.20
N THR A 108 -12.73 -5.26 7.40
CA THR A 108 -13.25 -4.09 8.11
C THR A 108 -12.12 -3.13 8.48
N SER A 109 -11.00 -3.66 8.97
CA SER A 109 -9.82 -2.86 9.29
C SER A 109 -9.25 -2.19 8.04
N LEU A 110 -9.21 -2.90 6.92
CA LEU A 110 -8.76 -2.36 5.64
C LEU A 110 -9.64 -1.20 5.19
N LYS A 111 -10.96 -1.39 5.23
CA LYS A 111 -11.93 -0.35 4.85
C LYS A 111 -11.75 0.93 5.67
N ASN A 112 -11.57 0.79 6.97
CA ASN A 112 -11.44 1.93 7.88
C ASN A 112 -10.09 2.64 7.73
N LEU A 113 -9.01 1.88 7.58
CA LEU A 113 -7.66 2.43 7.49
C LEU A 113 -7.34 2.97 6.10
N CYS A 114 -7.77 2.28 5.06
CA CYS A 114 -7.38 2.53 3.67
C CYS A 114 -8.61 2.60 2.75
N PRO A 115 -9.48 3.62 2.90
CA PRO A 115 -10.75 3.66 2.17
C PRO A 115 -10.60 3.71 0.65
N VAL A 116 -9.63 4.42 0.11
CA VAL A 116 -9.41 4.49 -1.34
C VAL A 116 -8.91 3.15 -1.86
N LEU A 117 -7.92 2.57 -1.19
CA LEU A 117 -7.40 1.24 -1.53
C LEU A 117 -8.53 0.20 -1.54
N TYR A 118 -9.35 0.20 -0.50
CA TYR A 118 -10.48 -0.71 -0.37
C TYR A 118 -11.46 -0.57 -1.55
N LYS A 119 -11.82 0.67 -1.90
CA LYS A 119 -12.73 0.94 -3.03
C LYS A 119 -12.15 0.48 -4.36
N LYS A 120 -10.85 0.70 -4.59
CA LYS A 120 -10.18 0.25 -5.81
C LYS A 120 -10.21 -1.28 -5.94
N LEU A 121 -9.93 -1.97 -4.84
CA LEU A 121 -9.97 -3.43 -4.79
C LEU A 121 -11.39 -3.96 -5.08
N LEU A 122 -12.39 -3.41 -4.43
CA LEU A 122 -13.79 -3.83 -4.65
C LEU A 122 -14.24 -3.56 -6.07
N GLY A 123 -13.84 -2.43 -6.64
CA GLY A 123 -14.19 -2.07 -8.02
C GLY A 123 -13.68 -3.09 -9.02
N LEU A 124 -12.44 -3.55 -8.86
CA LEU A 124 -11.86 -4.56 -9.73
C LEU A 124 -12.54 -5.92 -9.57
N ILE A 125 -12.82 -6.32 -8.35
CA ILE A 125 -13.51 -7.60 -8.08
C ILE A 125 -14.89 -7.58 -8.71
N LYS A 126 -15.61 -6.48 -8.57
CA LYS A 126 -16.94 -6.32 -9.17
C LYS A 126 -16.89 -6.40 -10.69
N GLU A 127 -15.93 -5.75 -11.33
CA GLU A 127 -15.72 -5.83 -12.78
C GLU A 127 -15.47 -7.25 -13.24
N LEU A 128 -14.60 -7.99 -12.53
CA LEU A 128 -14.31 -9.38 -12.86
C LEU A 128 -15.55 -10.27 -12.75
N LYS A 129 -16.37 -10.07 -11.73
CA LYS A 129 -17.64 -10.79 -11.54
C LYS A 129 -18.64 -10.44 -12.63
N ASP A 130 -18.74 -9.17 -13.00
CA ASP A 130 -19.66 -8.73 -14.06
C ASP A 130 -19.25 -9.30 -15.41
N GLU A 131 -17.97 -9.35 -15.73
CA GLU A 131 -17.44 -9.99 -16.92
C GLU A 131 -17.78 -11.49 -16.97
N GLU A 132 -17.59 -12.20 -15.85
CA GLU A 132 -17.95 -13.61 -15.72
C GLU A 132 -19.44 -13.83 -15.93
N SER A 133 -20.27 -12.96 -15.33
CA SER A 133 -21.75 -13.05 -15.40
C SER A 133 -22.28 -12.64 -16.77
N GLY A 134 -21.58 -11.81 -17.51
CA GLY A 134 -21.99 -11.30 -18.81
C GLY A 134 -21.79 -12.28 -19.95
N ASN A 135 -21.17 -13.40 -19.67
CA ASN A 135 -20.95 -14.46 -20.65
C ASN A 135 -21.97 -15.57 -20.51
#